data_9405686c77dfa01f271c119dd9a751d6
#
_entry.id   9405686c77dfa01f271c119dd9a751d6
#
_cell.length_a   1.000
_cell.length_b   1.000
_cell.length_c   1.000
_cell.angle_alpha   90.00
_cell.angle_beta   90.00
_cell.angle_gamma   90.00
#
_symmetry.space_group_name_H-M   'P 1'
#
loop_
_entity.id
_entity.type
_entity.pdbx_description
1 polymer ?
#
loop_
_entity_poly.entity_id
_entity_poly.type
_entity_poly.pdbx_seq_one_letter_code
_entity_poly.pdbx_strand_id
1 'polypeptide(L)'
;MGKVDYIRVGMQLLAEGGITAVTIANVCARLDMTKGSFYHHFDSGPAFHAALLAHYEEEYARRRIDAVDTIPDTAARLEALVQRGVEREHEAESAIRAWSRTDPVAAKVVQRVDAARARYLADFFVSQGISEDEARVHADIAIAIVAGAQAMTRITDRRKVHAMLSEHRRWILEIIERAGATGRPRIRRPPPARRSATSG
;
A
#
# COMPACT_ATOMS: atom_id res chain seq x y z
N MET A 1 22.26 12.51 -10.51
CA MET A 1 21.06 12.60 -9.67
C MET A 1 19.84 12.59 -10.58
N GLY A 2 18.93 11.64 -10.42
CA GLY A 2 17.77 11.48 -11.29
C GLY A 2 16.45 11.81 -10.59
N LYS A 3 15.35 11.83 -11.34
CA LYS A 3 13.98 12.08 -10.85
C LYS A 3 13.63 11.19 -9.64
N VAL A 4 14.10 9.94 -9.62
CA VAL A 4 13.87 8.96 -8.55
C VAL A 4 14.47 9.41 -7.22
N ASP A 5 15.64 10.08 -7.23
CA ASP A 5 16.27 10.56 -5.99
C ASP A 5 15.45 11.65 -5.33
N TYR A 6 14.87 12.56 -6.12
CA TYR A 6 13.96 13.59 -5.62
C TYR A 6 12.70 12.99 -5.00
N ILE A 7 12.11 11.98 -5.66
CA ILE A 7 10.92 11.28 -5.15
C ILE A 7 11.25 10.58 -3.83
N ARG A 8 12.37 9.85 -3.75
CA ARG A 8 12.82 9.18 -2.53
C ARG A 8 12.99 10.15 -1.36
N VAL A 9 13.64 11.29 -1.59
CA VAL A 9 13.79 12.34 -0.56
C VAL A 9 12.44 12.98 -0.20
N GLY A 10 11.57 13.21 -1.17
CA GLY A 10 10.21 13.69 -0.91
C GLY A 10 9.41 12.75 -0.01
N MET A 11 9.50 11.43 -0.23
CA MET A 11 8.87 10.43 0.63
C MET A 11 9.47 10.40 2.05
N GLN A 12 10.78 10.61 2.19
CA GLN A 12 11.43 10.74 3.50
C GLN A 12 10.93 11.99 4.26
N LEU A 13 10.87 13.13 3.58
CA LEU A 13 10.35 14.37 4.17
C LEU A 13 8.87 14.25 4.55
N LEU A 14 8.06 13.53 3.75
CA LEU A 14 6.68 13.20 4.11
C LEU A 14 6.63 12.40 5.43
N ALA A 15 7.45 11.39 5.57
CA ALA A 15 7.51 10.56 6.77
C ALA A 15 7.94 11.36 8.02
N GLU A 16 8.87 12.30 7.85
CA GLU A 16 9.45 13.08 8.95
C GLU A 16 8.54 14.24 9.41
N GLY A 17 7.87 14.92 8.49
CA GLY A 17 7.17 16.17 8.81
C GLY A 17 5.89 16.44 8.01
N GLY A 18 5.35 15.40 7.35
CA GLY A 18 4.15 15.54 6.55
C GLY A 18 4.33 16.40 5.30
N ILE A 19 3.21 16.75 4.65
CA ILE A 19 3.24 17.50 3.39
C ILE A 19 3.86 18.89 3.53
N THR A 20 3.79 19.50 4.68
CA THR A 20 4.38 20.82 4.96
C THR A 20 5.91 20.82 4.94
N ALA A 21 6.53 19.67 5.21
CA ALA A 21 7.98 19.50 5.10
C ALA A 21 8.44 19.30 3.64
N VAL A 22 7.53 18.95 2.73
CA VAL A 22 7.85 18.68 1.33
C VAL A 22 7.84 19.97 0.52
N THR A 23 8.85 20.80 0.74
CA THR A 23 9.08 22.01 -0.04
C THR A 23 10.24 21.85 -1.01
N ILE A 24 10.26 22.61 -2.11
CA ILE A 24 11.39 22.61 -3.05
C ILE A 24 12.70 22.92 -2.33
N ALA A 25 12.68 23.86 -1.38
CA ALA A 25 13.86 24.22 -0.61
C ALA A 25 14.40 23.05 0.22
N ASN A 26 13.52 22.37 0.95
CA ASN A 26 13.92 21.24 1.81
C ASN A 26 14.42 20.06 0.98
N VAL A 27 13.76 19.76 -0.16
CA VAL A 27 14.19 18.69 -1.06
C VAL A 27 15.57 19.00 -1.65
N CYS A 28 15.79 20.22 -2.14
CA CYS A 28 17.08 20.65 -2.68
C CYS A 28 18.18 20.63 -1.61
N ALA A 29 17.89 21.13 -0.40
CA ALA A 29 18.84 21.12 0.72
C ALA A 29 19.24 19.68 1.12
N ARG A 30 18.26 18.75 1.18
CA ARG A 30 18.52 17.36 1.52
C ARG A 30 19.37 16.62 0.48
N LEU A 31 19.28 17.04 -0.79
CA LEU A 31 20.03 16.47 -1.91
C LEU A 31 21.35 17.21 -2.22
N ASP A 32 21.62 18.31 -1.53
CA ASP A 32 22.70 19.24 -1.85
C ASP A 32 22.66 19.72 -3.32
N MET A 33 21.45 20.10 -3.76
CA MET A 33 21.18 20.48 -5.14
C MET A 33 20.57 21.89 -5.22
N THR A 34 20.73 22.55 -6.38
CA THR A 34 20.11 23.86 -6.64
C THR A 34 18.64 23.73 -7.03
N LYS A 35 17.86 24.81 -6.85
CA LYS A 35 16.50 24.89 -7.38
C LYS A 35 16.44 24.71 -8.90
N GLY A 36 17.45 25.15 -9.63
CA GLY A 36 17.54 24.94 -11.08
C GLY A 36 17.58 23.46 -11.46
N SER A 37 18.33 22.66 -10.70
CA SER A 37 18.33 21.18 -10.88
C SER A 37 16.97 20.55 -10.60
N PHE A 38 16.22 21.04 -9.61
CA PHE A 38 14.86 20.58 -9.35
C PHE A 38 13.93 20.86 -10.54
N TYR A 39 13.94 22.10 -11.06
CA TYR A 39 13.10 22.50 -12.17
C TYR A 39 13.45 21.84 -13.50
N HIS A 40 14.63 21.24 -13.61
CA HIS A 40 14.95 20.36 -14.75
C HIS A 40 14.14 19.05 -14.73
N HIS A 41 13.67 18.61 -13.56
CA HIS A 41 12.92 17.35 -13.39
C HIS A 41 11.42 17.55 -13.17
N PHE A 42 10.99 18.69 -12.61
CA PHE A 42 9.61 18.99 -12.24
C PHE A 42 9.28 20.44 -12.52
N ASP A 43 8.21 20.67 -13.26
CA ASP A 43 7.78 22.01 -13.68
C ASP A 43 7.36 22.91 -12.51
N SER A 44 6.94 22.31 -11.38
CA SER A 44 6.45 23.04 -10.21
C SER A 44 6.42 22.16 -8.96
N GLY A 45 6.21 22.79 -7.78
CA GLY A 45 5.94 22.06 -6.53
C GLY A 45 4.72 21.15 -6.63
N PRO A 46 3.56 21.62 -7.12
CA PRO A 46 2.41 20.75 -7.37
C PRO A 46 2.69 19.56 -8.30
N ALA A 47 3.48 19.75 -9.36
CA ALA A 47 3.91 18.65 -10.24
C ALA A 47 4.77 17.62 -9.50
N PHE A 48 5.63 18.07 -8.58
CA PHE A 48 6.40 17.19 -7.71
C PHE A 48 5.49 16.43 -6.73
N HIS A 49 4.53 17.10 -6.08
CA HIS A 49 3.55 16.45 -5.21
C HIS A 49 2.74 15.38 -5.97
N ALA A 50 2.32 15.67 -7.20
CA ALA A 50 1.64 14.67 -8.05
C ALA A 50 2.55 13.47 -8.35
N ALA A 51 3.85 13.68 -8.56
CA ALA A 51 4.80 12.60 -8.76
C ALA A 51 5.02 11.74 -7.51
N LEU A 52 4.97 12.33 -6.30
CA LEU A 52 5.00 11.58 -5.03
C LEU A 52 3.75 10.70 -4.88
N LEU A 53 2.57 11.23 -5.19
CA LEU A 53 1.32 10.47 -5.14
C LEU A 53 1.31 9.34 -6.17
N ALA A 54 1.83 9.57 -7.37
CA ALA A 54 1.95 8.54 -8.40
C ALA A 54 2.93 7.42 -7.96
N HIS A 55 4.04 7.78 -7.33
CA HIS A 55 4.98 6.82 -6.75
C HIS A 55 4.33 6.00 -5.63
N TYR A 56 3.58 6.65 -4.75
CA TYR A 56 2.82 5.97 -3.70
C TYR A 56 1.82 4.96 -4.28
N GLU A 57 1.04 5.36 -5.29
CA GLU A 57 0.05 4.48 -5.93
C GLU A 57 0.73 3.27 -6.60
N GLU A 58 1.83 3.47 -7.33
CA GLU A 58 2.58 2.38 -7.97
C GLU A 58 3.20 1.43 -6.96
N GLU A 59 3.88 1.96 -5.94
CA GLU A 59 4.60 1.16 -4.95
C GLU A 59 3.63 0.39 -4.06
N TYR A 60 2.58 1.05 -3.56
CA TYR A 60 1.73 0.52 -2.51
C TYR A 60 0.51 -0.25 -3.03
N ALA A 61 0.05 0.02 -4.26
CA ALA A 61 -1.07 -0.71 -4.86
C ALA A 61 -0.62 -1.84 -5.80
N ARG A 62 0.52 -1.70 -6.51
CA ARG A 62 0.95 -2.67 -7.52
C ARG A 62 2.11 -3.53 -7.05
N ARG A 63 3.29 -2.92 -6.82
CA ARG A 63 4.52 -3.70 -6.54
C ARG A 63 4.42 -4.55 -5.28
N ARG A 64 3.75 -4.04 -4.25
CA ARG A 64 3.56 -4.80 -3.00
C ARG A 64 2.63 -5.98 -3.20
N ILE A 65 1.57 -5.82 -3.99
CA ILE A 65 0.65 -6.91 -4.35
C ILE A 65 1.39 -7.95 -5.18
N ASP A 66 2.09 -7.53 -6.24
CA ASP A 66 2.83 -8.44 -7.12
C ASP A 66 3.87 -9.28 -6.35
N ALA A 67 4.53 -8.68 -5.37
CA ALA A 67 5.54 -9.37 -4.56
C ALA A 67 4.96 -10.48 -3.67
N VAL A 68 3.75 -10.33 -3.14
CA VAL A 68 3.10 -11.38 -2.33
C VAL A 68 2.36 -12.40 -3.19
N ASP A 69 1.91 -12.02 -4.37
CA ASP A 69 1.18 -12.91 -5.28
C ASP A 69 2.04 -14.07 -5.80
N THR A 70 3.36 -13.92 -5.78
CA THR A 70 4.32 -14.99 -6.13
C THR A 70 4.44 -16.09 -5.07
N ILE A 71 3.94 -15.89 -3.85
CA ILE A 71 4.04 -16.86 -2.75
C ILE A 71 2.92 -17.90 -2.92
N PRO A 72 3.23 -19.19 -3.19
CA PRO A 72 2.22 -20.19 -3.49
C PRO A 72 1.48 -20.69 -2.25
N ASP A 73 2.15 -20.75 -1.10
CA ASP A 73 1.56 -21.20 0.15
C ASP A 73 0.66 -20.15 0.77
N THR A 74 -0.59 -20.53 1.08
CA THR A 74 -1.63 -19.63 1.59
C THR A 74 -1.25 -19.03 2.93
N ALA A 75 -0.72 -19.81 3.86
CA ALA A 75 -0.38 -19.32 5.21
C ALA A 75 0.83 -18.39 5.15
N ALA A 76 1.83 -18.72 4.33
CA ALA A 76 3.01 -17.88 4.10
C ALA A 76 2.64 -16.57 3.39
N ARG A 77 1.70 -16.59 2.42
CA ARG A 77 1.20 -15.38 1.74
C ARG A 77 0.47 -14.46 2.71
N LEU A 78 -0.40 -15.01 3.56
CA LEU A 78 -1.09 -14.24 4.60
C LEU A 78 -0.11 -13.64 5.61
N GLU A 79 0.92 -14.38 6.01
CA GLU A 79 1.98 -13.86 6.88
C GLU A 79 2.74 -12.72 6.20
N ALA A 80 3.12 -12.86 4.95
CA ALA A 80 3.77 -11.80 4.18
C ALA A 80 2.90 -10.52 4.06
N LEU A 81 1.57 -10.67 3.93
CA LEU A 81 0.63 -9.56 3.93
C LEU A 81 0.57 -8.85 5.29
N VAL A 82 0.61 -9.60 6.41
CA VAL A 82 0.70 -9.03 7.76
C VAL A 82 1.99 -8.22 7.92
N GLN A 83 3.13 -8.78 7.53
CA GLN A 83 4.43 -8.10 7.63
C GLN A 83 4.44 -6.80 6.84
N ARG A 84 3.89 -6.80 5.62
CA ARG A 84 3.79 -5.59 4.80
C ARG A 84 2.87 -4.52 5.37
N GLY A 85 1.85 -4.90 6.12
CA GLY A 85 0.96 -3.97 6.84
C GLY A 85 1.67 -3.18 7.95
N VAL A 86 2.85 -3.62 8.39
CA VAL A 86 3.61 -3.01 9.49
C VAL A 86 5.01 -2.53 9.10
N GLU A 87 5.37 -2.56 7.82
CA GLU A 87 6.67 -2.14 7.32
C GLU A 87 7.00 -0.66 7.59
N ARG A 88 8.29 -0.32 7.46
CA ARG A 88 8.86 0.99 7.82
C ARG A 88 8.26 2.18 7.09
N GLU A 89 7.73 1.96 5.88
CA GLU A 89 7.11 3.00 5.04
C GLU A 89 5.70 3.38 5.51
N HIS A 90 5.22 2.77 6.60
CA HIS A 90 3.98 3.13 7.27
C HIS A 90 3.92 4.63 7.65
N GLU A 91 5.05 5.25 7.98
CA GLU A 91 5.12 6.66 8.34
C GLU A 91 4.80 7.58 7.15
N ALA A 92 5.39 7.29 5.97
CA ALA A 92 5.07 8.04 4.75
C ALA A 92 3.61 7.83 4.31
N GLU A 93 3.10 6.61 4.41
CA GLU A 93 1.69 6.32 4.13
C GLU A 93 0.75 7.04 5.11
N SER A 94 1.07 7.07 6.41
CA SER A 94 0.32 7.82 7.42
C SER A 94 0.29 9.32 7.10
N ALA A 95 1.41 9.87 6.66
CA ALA A 95 1.51 11.28 6.25
C ALA A 95 0.67 11.58 4.99
N ILE A 96 0.65 10.67 4.01
CA ILE A 96 -0.19 10.78 2.81
C ILE A 96 -1.67 10.70 3.19
N ARG A 97 -2.04 9.80 4.10
CA ARG A 97 -3.42 9.72 4.62
C ARG A 97 -3.83 10.97 5.41
N ALA A 98 -2.92 11.56 6.17
CA ALA A 98 -3.18 12.84 6.82
C ALA A 98 -3.36 13.96 5.79
N TRP A 99 -2.51 14.02 4.76
CA TRP A 99 -2.62 14.96 3.66
C TRP A 99 -3.92 14.81 2.87
N SER A 100 -4.41 13.60 2.66
CA SER A 100 -5.65 13.32 1.93
C SER A 100 -6.92 13.92 2.58
N ARG A 101 -6.86 14.32 3.85
CA ARG A 101 -7.98 14.99 4.53
C ARG A 101 -8.17 16.44 4.08
N THR A 102 -7.15 17.06 3.53
CA THR A 102 -7.14 18.47 3.13
C THR A 102 -6.92 18.67 1.64
N ASP A 103 -6.54 17.62 0.91
CA ASP A 103 -6.24 17.67 -0.52
C ASP A 103 -7.06 16.62 -1.29
N PRO A 104 -7.96 17.05 -2.21
CA PRO A 104 -8.83 16.15 -2.95
C PRO A 104 -8.09 15.24 -3.93
N VAL A 105 -6.90 15.64 -4.40
CA VAL A 105 -6.09 14.80 -5.30
C VAL A 105 -5.47 13.66 -4.50
N ALA A 106 -4.88 13.96 -3.36
CA ALA A 106 -4.37 12.96 -2.44
C ALA A 106 -5.49 12.01 -1.96
N ALA A 107 -6.69 12.53 -1.67
CA ALA A 107 -7.85 11.72 -1.28
C ALA A 107 -8.21 10.68 -2.34
N LYS A 108 -8.28 11.08 -3.61
CA LYS A 108 -8.58 10.16 -4.72
C LYS A 108 -7.50 9.09 -4.88
N VAL A 109 -6.23 9.43 -4.68
CA VAL A 109 -5.14 8.46 -4.75
C VAL A 109 -5.22 7.44 -3.62
N VAL A 110 -5.43 7.89 -2.37
CA VAL A 110 -5.60 6.99 -1.21
C VAL A 110 -6.79 6.05 -1.43
N GLN A 111 -7.94 6.56 -1.91
CA GLN A 111 -9.10 5.73 -2.23
C GLN A 111 -8.79 4.65 -3.27
N ARG A 112 -8.03 4.98 -4.33
CA ARG A 112 -7.65 4.00 -5.35
C ARG A 112 -6.71 2.92 -4.79
N VAL A 113 -5.74 3.32 -3.97
CA VAL A 113 -4.81 2.39 -3.31
C VAL A 113 -5.58 1.43 -2.38
N ASP A 114 -6.46 1.96 -1.54
CA ASP A 114 -7.27 1.15 -0.62
C ASP A 114 -8.21 0.20 -1.39
N ALA A 115 -8.89 0.69 -2.43
CA ALA A 115 -9.74 -0.13 -3.28
C ALA A 115 -8.98 -1.25 -4.02
N ALA A 116 -7.76 -0.97 -4.50
CA ALA A 116 -6.93 -1.96 -5.15
C ALA A 116 -6.49 -3.07 -4.17
N ARG A 117 -6.11 -2.69 -2.96
CA ARG A 117 -5.74 -3.63 -1.90
C ARG A 117 -6.93 -4.48 -1.44
N ALA A 118 -8.08 -3.85 -1.19
CA ALA A 118 -9.30 -4.56 -0.79
C ALA A 118 -9.72 -5.57 -1.86
N ARG A 119 -9.69 -5.17 -3.13
CA ARG A 119 -9.99 -6.08 -4.24
C ARG A 119 -9.03 -7.27 -4.29
N TYR A 120 -7.72 -7.03 -4.19
CA TYR A 120 -6.72 -8.09 -4.16
C TYR A 120 -6.98 -9.09 -3.03
N LEU A 121 -7.24 -8.60 -1.82
CA LEU A 121 -7.53 -9.45 -0.66
C LEU A 121 -8.81 -10.25 -0.86
N ALA A 122 -9.89 -9.62 -1.33
CA ALA A 122 -11.15 -10.29 -1.60
C ALA A 122 -10.98 -11.40 -2.67
N ASP A 123 -10.34 -11.10 -3.79
CA ASP A 123 -10.05 -12.07 -4.85
C ASP A 123 -9.19 -13.23 -4.32
N PHE A 124 -8.21 -12.94 -3.49
CA PHE A 124 -7.39 -13.95 -2.85
C PHE A 124 -8.21 -14.86 -1.92
N PHE A 125 -9.05 -14.27 -1.06
CA PHE A 125 -9.91 -15.04 -0.14
C PHE A 125 -10.93 -15.90 -0.90
N VAL A 126 -11.55 -15.38 -1.96
CA VAL A 126 -12.44 -16.15 -2.84
C VAL A 126 -11.70 -17.33 -3.46
N SER A 127 -10.45 -17.13 -3.91
CA SER A 127 -9.63 -18.22 -4.47
C SER A 127 -9.35 -19.35 -3.47
N GLN A 128 -9.44 -19.05 -2.17
CA GLN A 128 -9.30 -20.02 -1.09
C GLN A 128 -10.63 -20.68 -0.67
N GLY A 129 -11.75 -20.39 -1.37
CA GLY A 129 -13.05 -20.98 -1.11
C GLY A 129 -13.96 -20.19 -0.17
N ILE A 130 -13.57 -18.98 0.26
CA ILE A 130 -14.44 -18.08 1.01
C ILE A 130 -15.50 -17.49 0.05
N SER A 131 -16.74 -17.28 0.53
CA SER A 131 -17.79 -16.65 -0.27
C SER A 131 -17.43 -15.21 -0.62
N GLU A 132 -17.93 -14.68 -1.75
CA GLU A 132 -17.61 -13.32 -2.19
C GLU A 132 -17.97 -12.25 -1.14
N ASP A 133 -19.14 -12.38 -0.50
CA ASP A 133 -19.60 -11.40 0.48
C ASP A 133 -18.73 -11.42 1.74
N GLU A 134 -18.42 -12.60 2.26
CA GLU A 134 -17.53 -12.78 3.41
C GLU A 134 -16.09 -12.32 3.08
N ALA A 135 -15.60 -12.62 1.89
CA ALA A 135 -14.28 -12.20 1.41
C ALA A 135 -14.15 -10.67 1.34
N ARG A 136 -15.18 -9.97 0.84
CA ARG A 136 -15.22 -8.49 0.82
C ARG A 136 -15.18 -7.91 2.22
N VAL A 137 -16.01 -8.42 3.14
CA VAL A 137 -16.04 -7.95 4.54
C VAL A 137 -14.67 -8.11 5.19
N HIS A 138 -14.02 -9.26 5.04
CA HIS A 138 -12.70 -9.49 5.63
C HIS A 138 -11.59 -8.67 4.97
N ALA A 139 -11.68 -8.42 3.66
CA ALA A 139 -10.78 -7.50 2.97
C ALA A 139 -10.90 -6.08 3.53
N ASP A 140 -12.11 -5.59 3.72
CA ASP A 140 -12.38 -4.25 4.28
C ASP A 140 -11.91 -4.16 5.75
N ILE A 141 -12.08 -5.21 6.55
CA ILE A 141 -11.55 -5.28 7.93
C ILE A 141 -10.02 -5.12 7.93
N ALA A 142 -9.31 -5.82 7.05
CA ALA A 142 -7.84 -5.72 6.96
C ALA A 142 -7.39 -4.29 6.61
N ILE A 143 -8.05 -3.64 5.65
CA ILE A 143 -7.76 -2.26 5.28
C ILE A 143 -8.10 -1.31 6.43
N ALA A 144 -9.23 -1.51 7.11
CA ALA A 144 -9.65 -0.69 8.25
C ALA A 144 -8.68 -0.78 9.43
N ILE A 145 -8.11 -1.95 9.71
CA ILE A 145 -7.08 -2.12 10.75
C ILE A 145 -5.88 -1.22 10.45
N VAL A 146 -5.35 -1.28 9.23
CA VAL A 146 -4.18 -0.46 8.83
C VAL A 146 -4.52 1.03 8.84
N ALA A 147 -5.62 1.42 8.20
CA ALA A 147 -6.06 2.82 8.13
C ALA A 147 -6.37 3.40 9.52
N GLY A 148 -7.02 2.63 10.39
CA GLY A 148 -7.29 2.99 11.77
C GLY A 148 -6.02 3.18 12.58
N ALA A 149 -5.06 2.28 12.44
CA ALA A 149 -3.76 2.39 13.10
C ALA A 149 -3.01 3.67 12.68
N GLN A 150 -3.09 4.04 11.41
CA GLN A 150 -2.48 5.26 10.87
C GLN A 150 -3.21 6.56 11.32
N ALA A 151 -4.48 6.46 11.69
CA ALA A 151 -5.28 7.61 12.12
C ALA A 151 -5.30 7.82 13.64
N MET A 152 -5.04 6.76 14.42
CA MET A 152 -5.20 6.76 15.87
C MET A 152 -3.86 6.91 16.59
N THR A 153 -3.67 7.99 17.35
CA THR A 153 -2.48 8.21 18.19
C THR A 153 -2.22 7.12 19.24
N ARG A 154 -3.26 6.34 19.60
CA ARG A 154 -3.15 5.20 20.55
C ARG A 154 -2.54 3.94 19.93
N ILE A 155 -2.53 3.82 18.59
CA ILE A 155 -2.09 2.62 17.86
C ILE A 155 -0.87 2.98 16.98
N THR A 156 0.08 3.75 17.53
CA THR A 156 1.34 4.06 16.86
C THR A 156 2.38 2.95 17.00
N ASP A 157 2.16 2.00 17.91
CA ASP A 157 3.05 0.87 18.11
C ASP A 157 2.80 -0.21 17.05
N ARG A 158 3.80 -0.44 16.19
CA ARG A 158 3.79 -1.48 15.15
C ARG A 158 3.47 -2.87 15.69
N ARG A 159 3.87 -3.17 16.93
CA ARG A 159 3.56 -4.47 17.58
C ARG A 159 2.06 -4.65 17.76
N LYS A 160 1.33 -3.58 18.08
CA LYS A 160 -0.14 -3.62 18.21
C LYS A 160 -0.81 -3.84 16.86
N VAL A 161 -0.36 -3.13 15.84
CA VAL A 161 -0.87 -3.33 14.47
C VAL A 161 -0.60 -4.75 13.98
N HIS A 162 0.62 -5.24 14.19
CA HIS A 162 0.99 -6.62 13.87
C HIS A 162 0.10 -7.62 14.61
N ALA A 163 -0.14 -7.43 15.90
CA ALA A 163 -1.00 -8.32 16.69
C ALA A 163 -2.44 -8.33 16.15
N MET A 164 -3.00 -7.17 15.80
CA MET A 164 -4.36 -7.07 15.24
C MET A 164 -4.45 -7.77 13.86
N LEU A 165 -3.48 -7.55 12.99
CA LEU A 165 -3.43 -8.20 11.67
C LEU A 165 -3.19 -9.71 11.80
N SER A 166 -2.35 -10.15 12.75
CA SER A 166 -2.10 -11.57 13.00
C SER A 166 -3.34 -12.28 13.54
N GLU A 167 -4.11 -11.59 14.39
CA GLU A 167 -5.39 -12.12 14.89
C GLU A 167 -6.40 -12.24 13.73
N HIS A 168 -6.52 -11.21 12.89
CA HIS A 168 -7.37 -11.27 11.71
C HIS A 168 -6.93 -12.38 10.74
N ARG A 169 -5.60 -12.56 10.53
CA ARG A 169 -5.06 -13.67 9.74
C ARG A 169 -5.50 -15.03 10.29
N ARG A 170 -5.50 -15.20 11.61
CA ARG A 170 -5.95 -16.45 12.24
C ARG A 170 -7.41 -16.74 11.90
N TRP A 171 -8.28 -15.75 11.98
CA TRP A 171 -9.69 -15.89 11.57
C TRP A 171 -9.84 -16.31 10.11
N ILE A 172 -9.07 -15.69 9.21
CA ILE A 172 -9.08 -16.06 7.79
C ILE A 172 -8.68 -17.52 7.58
N LEU A 173 -7.63 -18.00 8.25
CA LEU A 173 -7.19 -19.39 8.15
C LEU A 173 -8.28 -20.36 8.63
N GLU A 174 -8.94 -20.06 9.75
CA GLU A 174 -10.05 -20.88 10.26
C GLU A 174 -11.24 -20.92 9.29
N ILE A 175 -11.53 -19.81 8.59
CA ILE A 175 -12.59 -19.74 7.59
C ILE A 175 -12.19 -20.59 6.36
N ILE A 176 -10.95 -20.51 5.90
CA ILE A 176 -10.41 -21.30 4.77
C ILE A 176 -10.48 -22.79 5.08
N GLU A 177 -10.10 -23.20 6.28
CA GLU A 177 -10.19 -24.60 6.72
C GLU A 177 -11.63 -25.09 6.71
N ARG A 178 -12.58 -24.31 7.23
CA ARG A 178 -14.01 -24.65 7.20
C ARG A 178 -14.55 -24.73 5.77
N ALA A 179 -14.17 -23.81 4.89
CA ALA A 179 -14.57 -23.83 3.49
C ALA A 179 -14.02 -25.08 2.75
N GLY A 180 -12.78 -25.48 3.03
CA GLY A 180 -12.17 -26.70 2.50
C GLY A 180 -12.87 -27.97 2.99
N ALA A 181 -13.30 -28.02 4.25
CA ALA A 181 -14.04 -29.15 4.82
C ALA A 181 -15.45 -29.31 4.23
N THR A 182 -16.06 -28.24 3.73
CA THR A 182 -17.39 -28.27 3.06
C THR A 182 -17.34 -28.59 1.58
N GLY A 183 -16.18 -28.94 1.02
CA GLY A 183 -16.00 -29.38 -0.37
C GLY A 183 -16.15 -28.28 -1.42
N ARG A 184 -16.11 -27.00 -1.04
CA ARG A 184 -16.09 -25.89 -2.01
C ARG A 184 -14.80 -25.91 -2.83
N PRO A 185 -14.87 -25.94 -4.17
CA PRO A 185 -13.67 -26.00 -5.00
C PRO A 185 -12.84 -24.72 -4.86
N ARG A 186 -11.54 -24.86 -4.63
CA ARG A 186 -10.59 -23.77 -4.74
C ARG A 186 -10.49 -23.31 -6.19
N ILE A 187 -10.88 -22.10 -6.51
CA ILE A 187 -10.78 -21.53 -7.85
C ILE A 187 -9.32 -21.15 -8.08
N ARG A 188 -8.63 -21.90 -8.96
CA ARG A 188 -7.27 -21.52 -9.39
C ARG A 188 -7.35 -20.21 -10.19
N ARG A 189 -6.76 -19.17 -9.69
CA ARG A 189 -6.57 -17.90 -10.42
C ARG A 189 -5.67 -18.17 -11.62
N PRO A 190 -6.06 -17.76 -12.86
CA PRO A 190 -5.14 -17.83 -13.99
C PRO A 190 -3.90 -16.99 -13.70
N PRO A 191 -2.70 -17.41 -14.16
CA PRO A 191 -1.49 -16.62 -13.99
C PRO A 191 -1.67 -15.23 -14.63
N PRO A 192 -1.06 -14.18 -14.07
CA PRO A 192 -1.14 -12.84 -14.64
C PRO A 192 -0.66 -12.89 -16.08
N ALA A 193 -1.43 -12.29 -16.99
CA ALA A 193 -1.11 -12.22 -18.40
C ALA A 193 0.29 -11.63 -18.57
N ARG A 194 1.24 -12.40 -19.11
CA ARG A 194 2.56 -11.90 -19.49
C ARG A 194 2.34 -10.75 -20.47
N ARG A 195 2.65 -9.53 -20.06
CA ARG A 195 2.73 -8.42 -21.01
C ARG A 195 3.84 -8.76 -22.00
N SER A 196 3.45 -9.00 -23.23
CA SER A 196 4.37 -9.06 -24.35
C SER A 196 5.18 -7.76 -24.36
N ALA A 197 6.49 -7.86 -24.16
CA ALA A 197 7.42 -6.79 -24.45
C ALA A 197 7.33 -6.56 -25.98
N THR A 198 6.58 -5.55 -26.39
CA THR A 198 6.69 -5.01 -27.73
C THR A 198 8.00 -4.24 -27.77
N SER A 199 9.03 -4.93 -28.30
CA SER A 199 10.21 -4.27 -28.86
C SER A 199 9.77 -3.44 -30.05
N GLY A 200 10.09 -2.18 -30.01
CA GLY A 200 9.95 -1.20 -31.07
C GLY A 200 10.70 0.05 -30.68
#